data_bba87827578c2bb8565996176fb4ad49
#
_entry.id   bba87827578c2bb8565996176fb4ad49
#
_cell.length_a   1.000
_cell.length_b   1.000
_cell.length_c   1.000
_cell.angle_alpha   90.00
_cell.angle_beta   90.00
_cell.angle_gamma   90.00
#
_symmetry.space_group_name_H-M   'P 1'
#
loop_
_entity.id
_entity.type
_entity.pdbx_description
1 polymer ?
#
loop_
_entity_poly.entity_id
_entity_poly.type
_entity_poly.pdbx_seq_one_letter_code
_entity_poly.pdbx_strand_id
1 'polypeptide(L)'
;MALFPTCLGQALNPAAVRDAERLLRAAGVASERPSGATCCGQPAWNSGFVADARRVARRTLRALADAQTVVVPAGSCAAMMRLHWRHLFHGEPEQELAERVSARTFELSQYLVDELEWRPPEPATRSDVAYHDSCHMLRELRLHDQPRLLLAAVAELHELPRADRCCGFGGTFSIRYPDVSTAMADDKLASAATISAATVASADPGCVMQIEGRASRVGAGVRVVHLATVLAEAL
;
A
#
# COMPACT_ATOMS: atom_id res chain seq x y z
N MET A 1 16.64 -2.69 -9.11
CA MET A 1 15.96 -2.18 -7.92
C MET A 1 15.23 -3.29 -7.17
N ALA A 2 14.94 -3.14 -5.87
CA ALA A 2 14.17 -4.12 -5.12
C ALA A 2 12.67 -3.72 -5.05
N LEU A 3 11.78 -4.65 -5.41
CA LEU A 3 10.36 -4.56 -5.09
C LEU A 3 10.11 -5.35 -3.79
N PHE A 4 9.80 -4.66 -2.70
CA PHE A 4 9.42 -5.31 -1.45
C PHE A 4 7.94 -5.68 -1.46
N PRO A 5 7.58 -6.98 -1.62
CA PRO A 5 6.21 -7.38 -1.92
C PRO A 5 5.27 -7.33 -0.72
N THR A 6 5.78 -7.04 0.47
CA THR A 6 5.12 -7.05 1.78
C THR A 6 4.52 -8.41 2.19
N CYS A 7 4.37 -8.65 3.50
CA CYS A 7 3.81 -9.93 3.97
C CYS A 7 2.33 -10.09 3.58
N LEU A 8 1.53 -9.04 3.70
CA LEU A 8 0.11 -9.08 3.30
C LEU A 8 -0.05 -9.12 1.79
N GLY A 9 0.78 -8.39 1.03
CA GLY A 9 0.77 -8.45 -0.42
C GLY A 9 1.02 -9.86 -0.93
N GLN A 10 2.06 -10.53 -0.43
CA GLN A 10 2.37 -11.92 -0.84
C GLN A 10 1.30 -12.93 -0.44
N ALA A 11 0.79 -12.83 0.80
CA ALA A 11 -0.10 -13.84 1.35
C ALA A 11 -1.55 -13.69 0.88
N LEU A 12 -2.05 -12.46 0.76
CA LEU A 12 -3.48 -12.18 0.59
C LEU A 12 -3.80 -11.46 -0.72
N ASN A 13 -2.83 -10.76 -1.30
CA ASN A 13 -3.04 -10.04 -2.57
C ASN A 13 -1.84 -10.20 -3.54
N PRO A 14 -1.50 -11.45 -3.92
CA PRO A 14 -0.36 -11.70 -4.82
C PRO A 14 -0.55 -11.11 -6.22
N ALA A 15 -1.79 -10.83 -6.63
CA ALA A 15 -2.08 -10.14 -7.88
C ALA A 15 -1.49 -8.72 -7.86
N ALA A 16 -1.75 -7.94 -6.82
CA ALA A 16 -1.23 -6.59 -6.70
C ALA A 16 0.30 -6.53 -6.76
N VAL A 17 0.99 -7.54 -6.23
CA VAL A 17 2.46 -7.61 -6.31
C VAL A 17 2.92 -7.86 -7.75
N ARG A 18 2.28 -8.80 -8.47
CA ARG A 18 2.57 -9.06 -9.89
C ARG A 18 2.25 -7.85 -10.77
N ASP A 19 1.16 -7.17 -10.46
CA ASP A 19 0.74 -5.96 -11.18
C ASP A 19 1.72 -4.81 -10.94
N ALA A 20 2.24 -4.64 -9.73
CA ALA A 20 3.32 -3.69 -9.45
C ALA A 20 4.59 -4.00 -10.27
N GLU A 21 4.97 -5.28 -10.43
CA GLU A 21 6.08 -5.68 -11.29
C GLU A 21 5.82 -5.36 -12.78
N ARG A 22 4.58 -5.56 -13.24
CA ARG A 22 4.19 -5.21 -14.61
C ARG A 22 4.29 -3.72 -14.87
N LEU A 23 3.80 -2.89 -13.93
CA LEU A 23 3.88 -1.43 -14.01
C LEU A 23 5.33 -0.94 -14.05
N LEU A 24 6.19 -1.44 -13.15
CA LEU A 24 7.61 -1.08 -13.14
C LEU A 24 8.29 -1.46 -14.45
N ARG A 25 7.98 -2.64 -14.98
CA ARG A 25 8.50 -3.08 -16.30
C ARG A 25 7.99 -2.18 -17.44
N ALA A 26 6.73 -1.81 -17.43
CA ALA A 26 6.16 -0.87 -18.42
C ALA A 26 6.80 0.52 -18.31
N ALA A 27 7.21 0.93 -17.11
CA ALA A 27 7.99 2.14 -16.87
C ALA A 27 9.49 1.99 -17.19
N GLY A 28 9.92 0.89 -17.80
CA GLY A 28 11.31 0.66 -18.20
C GLY A 28 12.24 0.23 -17.06
N VAL A 29 11.71 -0.18 -15.91
CA VAL A 29 12.50 -0.52 -14.71
C VAL A 29 12.47 -2.01 -14.44
N ALA A 30 13.64 -2.65 -14.41
CA ALA A 30 13.77 -4.03 -13.95
C ALA A 30 13.74 -4.08 -12.42
N SER A 31 12.86 -4.91 -11.88
CA SER A 31 12.72 -5.14 -10.44
C SER A 31 12.93 -6.60 -10.06
N GLU A 32 13.44 -6.81 -8.86
CA GLU A 32 13.60 -8.14 -8.26
C GLU A 32 12.96 -8.17 -6.87
N ARG A 33 12.48 -9.32 -6.45
CA ARG A 33 12.01 -9.53 -5.08
C ARG A 33 13.20 -9.93 -4.21
N PRO A 34 13.54 -9.17 -3.16
CA PRO A 34 14.69 -9.47 -2.33
C PRO A 34 14.49 -10.80 -1.59
N SER A 35 15.44 -11.74 -1.80
CA SER A 35 15.42 -13.02 -1.10
C SER A 35 15.59 -12.81 0.40
N GLY A 36 14.77 -13.48 1.20
CA GLY A 36 14.82 -13.40 2.67
C GLY A 36 14.08 -12.23 3.29
N ALA A 37 13.57 -11.26 2.52
CA ALA A 37 12.69 -10.23 3.04
C ALA A 37 11.35 -10.85 3.48
N THR A 38 10.83 -10.42 4.64
CA THR A 38 9.61 -11.00 5.23
C THR A 38 8.56 -9.93 5.54
N CYS A 39 8.79 -9.12 6.57
CA CYS A 39 7.84 -8.11 7.05
C CYS A 39 8.59 -6.83 7.41
N CYS A 40 7.91 -5.67 7.25
CA CYS A 40 8.46 -4.38 7.68
C CYS A 40 8.47 -4.18 9.21
N GLY A 41 7.76 -5.02 9.96
CA GLY A 41 7.65 -4.93 11.43
C GLY A 41 6.46 -4.11 11.93
N GLN A 42 5.69 -3.48 11.05
CA GLN A 42 4.62 -2.54 11.44
C GLN A 42 3.56 -3.12 12.39
N PRO A 43 3.03 -4.35 12.22
CA PRO A 43 1.99 -4.86 13.13
C PRO A 43 2.46 -4.92 14.59
N ALA A 44 3.70 -5.34 14.82
CA ALA A 44 4.29 -5.37 16.15
C ALA A 44 4.61 -3.96 16.66
N TRP A 45 5.12 -3.08 15.80
CA TRP A 45 5.38 -1.67 16.11
C TRP A 45 4.12 -0.95 16.58
N ASN A 46 3.02 -1.04 15.82
CA ASN A 46 1.74 -0.41 16.16
C ASN A 46 1.11 -0.96 17.44
N SER A 47 1.51 -2.16 17.85
CA SER A 47 1.05 -2.82 19.09
C SER A 47 1.96 -2.56 20.29
N GLY A 48 3.04 -1.78 20.12
CA GLY A 48 4.00 -1.47 21.18
C GLY A 48 5.06 -2.56 21.43
N PHE A 49 5.07 -3.64 20.65
CA PHE A 49 6.05 -4.73 20.76
C PHE A 49 7.33 -4.37 19.96
N VAL A 50 8.07 -3.36 20.46
CA VAL A 50 9.22 -2.77 19.75
C VAL A 50 10.33 -3.80 19.48
N ALA A 51 10.65 -4.67 20.46
CA ALA A 51 11.67 -5.70 20.29
C ALA A 51 11.31 -6.73 19.22
N ASP A 52 10.04 -7.15 19.15
CA ASP A 52 9.54 -8.06 18.12
C ASP A 52 9.50 -7.38 16.75
N ALA A 53 9.05 -6.14 16.69
CA ALA A 53 9.08 -5.33 15.47
C ALA A 53 10.50 -5.25 14.89
N ARG A 54 11.49 -4.95 15.74
CA ARG A 54 12.91 -4.87 15.37
C ARG A 54 13.44 -6.22 14.89
N ARG A 55 13.14 -7.30 15.59
CA ARG A 55 13.58 -8.66 15.22
C ARG A 55 13.09 -9.04 13.83
N VAL A 56 11.83 -8.78 13.52
CA VAL A 56 11.22 -9.10 12.22
C VAL A 56 11.76 -8.17 11.14
N ALA A 57 11.80 -6.87 11.38
CA ALA A 57 12.27 -5.87 10.43
C ALA A 57 13.76 -6.04 10.08
N ARG A 58 14.59 -6.46 11.04
CA ARG A 58 16.04 -6.70 10.85
C ARG A 58 16.32 -7.66 9.69
N ARG A 59 15.50 -8.71 9.55
CA ARG A 59 15.65 -9.66 8.44
C ARG A 59 15.38 -8.99 7.08
N THR A 60 14.32 -8.22 6.99
CA THR A 60 13.99 -7.46 5.77
C THR A 60 15.03 -6.39 5.49
N LEU A 61 15.48 -5.66 6.51
CA LEU A 61 16.52 -4.64 6.38
C LEU A 61 17.80 -5.21 5.79
N ARG A 62 18.27 -6.36 6.26
CA ARG A 62 19.46 -7.03 5.75
C ARG A 62 19.27 -7.52 4.31
N ALA A 63 18.08 -8.02 3.97
CA ALA A 63 17.77 -8.45 2.61
C ALA A 63 17.73 -7.28 1.59
N LEU A 64 17.58 -6.05 2.08
CA LEU A 64 17.56 -4.83 1.27
C LEU A 64 18.88 -4.05 1.30
N ALA A 65 19.93 -4.59 1.95
CA ALA A 65 21.18 -3.86 2.20
C ALA A 65 21.84 -3.30 0.92
N ASP A 66 21.83 -4.05 -0.16
CA ASP A 66 22.51 -3.71 -1.43
C ASP A 66 21.57 -3.07 -2.48
N ALA A 67 20.26 -3.01 -2.19
CA ALA A 67 19.29 -2.42 -3.12
C ALA A 67 19.52 -0.91 -3.26
N GLN A 68 19.72 -0.39 -4.47
CA GLN A 68 19.89 1.05 -4.71
C GLN A 68 18.57 1.82 -4.53
N THR A 69 17.46 1.18 -4.82
CA THR A 69 16.10 1.72 -4.66
C THR A 69 15.21 0.59 -4.16
N VAL A 70 14.30 0.91 -3.24
CA VAL A 70 13.30 -0.01 -2.71
C VAL A 70 11.92 0.57 -3.01
N VAL A 71 11.12 -0.17 -3.76
CA VAL A 71 9.71 0.20 -4.03
C VAL A 71 8.78 -0.73 -3.28
N VAL A 72 7.76 -0.15 -2.66
CA VAL A 72 6.83 -0.85 -1.77
C VAL A 72 5.40 -0.59 -2.24
N PRO A 73 4.65 -1.59 -2.75
CA PRO A 73 3.26 -1.45 -3.13
C PRO A 73 2.34 -1.54 -1.90
N ALA A 74 2.59 -0.71 -0.90
CA ALA A 74 1.81 -0.64 0.34
C ALA A 74 2.17 0.62 1.12
N GLY A 75 1.26 1.56 1.26
CA GLY A 75 1.48 2.80 1.99
C GLY A 75 1.90 2.58 3.44
N SER A 76 1.30 1.61 4.12
CA SER A 76 1.62 1.28 5.51
C SER A 76 3.04 0.75 5.69
N CYS A 77 3.49 -0.17 4.83
CA CYS A 77 4.85 -0.69 4.88
C CYS A 77 5.88 0.35 4.44
N ALA A 78 5.56 1.17 3.43
CA ALA A 78 6.43 2.26 2.99
C ALA A 78 6.63 3.29 4.12
N ALA A 79 5.56 3.69 4.81
CA ALA A 79 5.63 4.58 5.98
C ALA A 79 6.49 3.97 7.10
N MET A 80 6.29 2.69 7.43
CA MET A 80 7.09 1.99 8.43
C MET A 80 8.58 2.01 8.09
N MET A 81 8.93 1.68 6.84
CA MET A 81 10.32 1.60 6.41
C MET A 81 10.96 2.99 6.29
N ARG A 82 10.24 3.97 5.73
CA ARG A 82 10.77 5.31 5.46
C ARG A 82 10.87 6.18 6.69
N LEU A 83 9.89 6.12 7.58
CA LEU A 83 9.76 7.04 8.71
C LEU A 83 10.11 6.39 10.07
N HIS A 84 9.68 5.15 10.28
CA HIS A 84 9.78 4.54 11.60
C HIS A 84 11.00 3.63 11.79
N TRP A 85 11.62 3.10 10.73
CA TRP A 85 12.84 2.28 10.89
C TRP A 85 14.00 3.06 11.50
N ARG A 86 14.14 4.35 11.23
CA ARG A 86 15.16 5.17 11.88
C ARG A 86 14.98 5.23 13.41
N HIS A 87 13.75 5.22 13.89
CA HIS A 87 13.44 5.17 15.32
C HIS A 87 13.56 3.74 15.86
N LEU A 88 13.08 2.76 15.11
CA LEU A 88 13.11 1.34 15.48
C LEU A 88 14.54 0.84 15.69
N PHE A 89 15.49 1.30 14.86
CA PHE A 89 16.89 0.89 14.90
C PHE A 89 17.82 1.93 15.57
N HIS A 90 17.26 2.97 16.19
CA HIS A 90 18.07 3.95 16.92
C HIS A 90 18.87 3.28 18.04
N GLY A 91 20.19 3.53 18.09
CA GLY A 91 21.11 2.90 19.03
C GLY A 91 21.44 1.43 18.78
N GLU A 92 20.93 0.85 17.69
CA GLU A 92 21.22 -0.54 17.30
C GLU A 92 22.40 -0.61 16.32
N PRO A 93 23.10 -1.74 16.22
CA PRO A 93 24.20 -1.90 15.25
C PRO A 93 23.82 -1.64 13.80
N GLU A 94 22.54 -1.83 13.45
CA GLU A 94 22.03 -1.62 12.09
C GLU A 94 21.47 -0.21 11.85
N GLN A 95 21.66 0.76 12.75
CA GLN A 95 21.10 2.11 12.61
C GLN A 95 21.46 2.76 11.27
N GLU A 96 22.74 2.82 10.92
CA GLU A 96 23.18 3.42 9.65
C GLU A 96 22.58 2.72 8.42
N LEU A 97 22.48 1.39 8.46
CA LEU A 97 21.84 0.64 7.38
C LEU A 97 20.35 0.99 7.26
N ALA A 98 19.65 1.08 8.40
CA ALA A 98 18.25 1.47 8.42
C ALA A 98 18.02 2.88 7.86
N GLU A 99 18.87 3.83 8.21
CA GLU A 99 18.83 5.19 7.67
C GLU A 99 19.04 5.20 6.15
N ARG A 100 20.05 4.47 5.63
CA ARG A 100 20.31 4.36 4.20
C ARG A 100 19.16 3.71 3.44
N VAL A 101 18.58 2.60 3.95
CA VAL A 101 17.44 1.92 3.30
C VAL A 101 16.19 2.80 3.37
N SER A 102 15.93 3.47 4.49
CA SER A 102 14.80 4.39 4.64
C SER A 102 14.85 5.53 3.61
N ALA A 103 16.02 6.12 3.38
CA ALA A 103 16.20 7.24 2.45
C ALA A 103 15.91 6.89 0.99
N ARG A 104 16.05 5.61 0.61
CA ARG A 104 15.84 5.11 -0.77
C ARG A 104 14.60 4.22 -0.91
N THR A 105 13.69 4.28 0.06
CA THR A 105 12.41 3.56 0.04
C THR A 105 11.31 4.49 -0.43
N PHE A 106 10.53 4.04 -1.41
CA PHE A 106 9.41 4.77 -2.01
C PHE A 106 8.15 3.90 -2.00
N GLU A 107 7.01 4.52 -1.84
CA GLU A 107 5.74 3.89 -2.17
C GLU A 107 5.61 3.80 -3.70
N LEU A 108 4.88 2.80 -4.21
CA LEU A 108 4.80 2.51 -5.66
C LEU A 108 4.30 3.72 -6.48
N SER A 109 3.20 4.36 -6.08
CA SER A 109 2.65 5.50 -6.81
C SER A 109 3.59 6.71 -6.75
N GLN A 110 4.23 6.92 -5.61
CA GLN A 110 5.26 7.93 -5.46
C GLN A 110 6.41 7.70 -6.43
N TYR A 111 6.94 6.49 -6.46
CA TYR A 111 8.07 6.16 -7.32
C TYR A 111 7.76 6.36 -8.80
N LEU A 112 6.58 5.90 -9.24
CA LEU A 112 6.15 6.04 -10.63
C LEU A 112 5.98 7.52 -11.03
N VAL A 113 5.39 8.34 -10.15
CA VAL A 113 5.07 9.75 -10.47
C VAL A 113 6.24 10.68 -10.24
N ASP A 114 6.86 10.61 -9.05
CA ASP A 114 7.83 11.63 -8.61
C ASP A 114 9.26 11.32 -9.08
N GLU A 115 9.62 10.01 -9.18
CA GLU A 115 10.98 9.61 -9.54
C GLU A 115 11.13 9.25 -11.03
N LEU A 116 10.07 8.61 -11.61
CA LEU A 116 10.11 8.19 -13.02
C LEU A 116 9.34 9.13 -13.95
N GLU A 117 8.56 10.07 -13.43
CA GLU A 117 7.64 10.94 -14.20
C GLU A 117 6.74 10.12 -15.15
N TRP A 118 6.50 8.85 -14.81
CA TRP A 118 5.78 7.90 -15.64
C TRP A 118 4.27 8.06 -15.52
N ARG A 119 3.58 7.84 -16.63
CA ARG A 119 2.12 7.75 -16.71
C ARG A 119 1.74 6.46 -17.44
N PRO A 120 0.68 5.78 -17.01
CA PRO A 120 0.15 4.64 -17.75
C PRO A 120 -0.41 5.11 -19.11
N PRO A 121 -0.44 4.21 -20.12
CA PRO A 121 -1.09 4.50 -21.38
C PRO A 121 -2.59 4.73 -21.18
N GLU A 122 -3.19 5.54 -22.05
CA GLU A 122 -4.64 5.74 -22.02
C GLU A 122 -5.34 4.47 -22.53
N PRO A 123 -6.29 3.88 -21.75
CA PRO A 123 -7.01 2.69 -22.16
C PRO A 123 -8.08 3.03 -23.23
N ALA A 124 -8.48 2.01 -24.01
CA ALA A 124 -9.55 2.16 -24.99
C ALA A 124 -10.91 2.52 -24.38
N THR A 125 -11.15 2.07 -23.15
CA THR A 125 -12.36 2.39 -22.37
C THR A 125 -11.97 2.69 -20.93
N ARG A 126 -12.64 3.70 -20.35
CA ARG A 126 -12.43 4.10 -18.96
C ARG A 126 -13.54 3.50 -18.08
N SER A 127 -13.16 2.92 -16.97
CA SER A 127 -14.11 2.46 -15.93
C SER A 127 -14.24 3.50 -14.83
N ASP A 128 -15.39 3.50 -14.15
CA ASP A 128 -15.60 4.33 -12.96
C ASP A 128 -14.89 3.72 -11.75
N VAL A 129 -13.95 4.48 -11.18
CA VAL A 129 -13.14 4.07 -10.04
C VAL A 129 -13.18 5.14 -8.96
N ALA A 130 -13.44 4.73 -7.71
CA ALA A 130 -13.24 5.59 -6.56
C ALA A 130 -11.92 5.27 -5.86
N TYR A 131 -11.33 6.25 -5.17
CA TYR A 131 -10.08 6.03 -4.45
C TYR A 131 -10.29 6.17 -2.94
N HIS A 132 -9.81 5.17 -2.16
CA HIS A 132 -9.71 5.21 -0.71
C HIS A 132 -8.29 5.57 -0.30
N ASP A 133 -8.14 6.74 0.34
CA ASP A 133 -6.86 7.14 0.94
C ASP A 133 -6.54 6.25 2.15
N SER A 134 -5.43 5.53 2.06
CA SER A 134 -4.87 4.87 3.22
C SER A 134 -4.33 5.92 4.19
N CYS A 135 -4.57 5.74 5.49
CA CYS A 135 -4.15 6.70 6.50
C CYS A 135 -2.63 6.94 6.51
N HIS A 136 -1.82 5.92 6.23
CA HIS A 136 -0.38 6.03 6.14
C HIS A 136 0.08 6.79 4.87
N MET A 137 -0.62 6.59 3.74
CA MET A 137 -0.36 7.37 2.53
C MET A 137 -0.60 8.85 2.79
N LEU A 138 -1.81 9.17 3.25
CA LEU A 138 -2.25 10.55 3.39
C LEU A 138 -1.55 11.31 4.53
N ARG A 139 -1.49 10.71 5.73
CA ARG A 139 -1.08 11.44 6.95
C ARG A 139 0.41 11.35 7.24
N GLU A 140 1.05 10.23 6.92
CA GLU A 140 2.45 9.99 7.21
C GLU A 140 3.34 10.30 5.99
N LEU A 141 3.05 9.66 4.84
CA LEU A 141 3.83 9.87 3.61
C LEU A 141 3.45 11.14 2.87
N ARG A 142 2.26 11.73 3.14
CA ARG A 142 1.68 12.89 2.46
C ARG A 142 1.53 12.70 0.96
N LEU A 143 1.18 11.48 0.57
CA LEU A 143 0.93 11.08 -0.82
C LEU A 143 -0.57 11.10 -1.07
N HIS A 144 -1.06 12.19 -1.64
CA HIS A 144 -2.46 12.41 -2.00
C HIS A 144 -2.63 12.42 -3.52
N ASP A 145 -1.77 13.16 -4.21
CA ASP A 145 -1.93 13.45 -5.65
C ASP A 145 -1.41 12.31 -6.54
N GLN A 146 -0.34 11.64 -6.14
CA GLN A 146 0.30 10.60 -6.94
C GLN A 146 -0.65 9.47 -7.35
N PRO A 147 -1.40 8.82 -6.45
CA PRO A 147 -2.35 7.79 -6.84
C PRO A 147 -3.48 8.34 -7.72
N ARG A 148 -3.94 9.57 -7.47
CA ARG A 148 -4.99 10.21 -8.27
C ARG A 148 -4.54 10.54 -9.69
N LEU A 149 -3.34 11.05 -9.85
CA LEU A 149 -2.74 11.32 -11.17
C LEU A 149 -2.62 10.05 -12.02
N LEU A 150 -2.25 8.92 -11.40
CA LEU A 150 -2.18 7.64 -12.09
C LEU A 150 -3.57 7.10 -12.45
N LEU A 151 -4.52 7.14 -11.51
CA LEU A 151 -5.89 6.66 -11.75
C LEU A 151 -6.61 7.51 -12.79
N ALA A 152 -6.50 8.84 -12.73
CA ALA A 152 -7.13 9.75 -13.69
C ALA A 152 -6.62 9.55 -15.13
N ALA A 153 -5.44 8.96 -15.32
CA ALA A 153 -4.93 8.60 -16.63
C ALA A 153 -5.67 7.39 -17.25
N VAL A 154 -6.21 6.48 -16.44
CA VAL A 154 -6.77 5.19 -16.89
C VAL A 154 -8.27 5.01 -16.60
N ALA A 155 -8.84 5.82 -15.72
CA ALA A 155 -10.22 5.66 -15.26
C ALA A 155 -10.94 7.01 -15.14
N GLU A 156 -12.26 6.97 -15.07
CA GLU A 156 -13.06 8.09 -14.57
C GLU A 156 -12.99 8.05 -13.04
N LEU A 157 -12.20 8.97 -12.48
CA LEU A 157 -11.93 9.00 -11.05
C LEU A 157 -13.02 9.75 -10.29
N HIS A 158 -13.65 9.06 -9.36
CA HIS A 158 -14.62 9.63 -8.42
C HIS A 158 -14.01 9.78 -7.03
N GLU A 159 -14.20 10.94 -6.41
CA GLU A 159 -13.78 11.12 -5.02
C GLU A 159 -14.75 10.41 -4.08
N LEU A 160 -14.20 9.50 -3.28
CA LEU A 160 -14.98 8.80 -2.26
C LEU A 160 -15.34 9.78 -1.13
N PRO A 161 -16.61 9.99 -0.79
CA PRO A 161 -16.96 10.80 0.37
C PRO A 161 -16.22 10.33 1.62
N ARG A 162 -15.54 11.25 2.31
CA ARG A 162 -14.71 10.91 3.48
C ARG A 162 -13.61 9.87 3.16
N ALA A 163 -12.95 10.04 2.00
CA ALA A 163 -11.87 9.15 1.54
C ALA A 163 -10.77 8.99 2.61
N ASP A 164 -10.49 10.05 3.37
CA ASP A 164 -9.50 10.16 4.44
C ASP A 164 -9.80 9.36 5.71
N ARG A 165 -11.04 8.87 5.90
CA ARG A 165 -11.39 8.05 7.05
C ARG A 165 -10.76 6.68 6.96
N CYS A 166 -10.26 6.18 8.10
CA CYS A 166 -9.63 4.87 8.19
C CYS A 166 -10.60 3.74 7.81
N CYS A 167 -10.08 2.72 7.13
CA CYS A 167 -10.83 1.51 6.76
C CYS A 167 -11.14 0.58 7.95
N GLY A 168 -10.53 0.81 9.11
CA GLY A 168 -10.70 -0.03 10.30
C GLY A 168 -9.74 -1.22 10.42
N PHE A 169 -8.86 -1.47 9.47
CA PHE A 169 -7.92 -2.59 9.55
C PHE A 169 -6.96 -2.47 10.74
N GLY A 170 -6.05 -1.47 10.73
CA GLY A 170 -5.12 -1.20 11.83
C GLY A 170 -4.26 -2.38 12.30
N GLY A 171 -4.06 -3.42 11.47
CA GLY A 171 -3.34 -4.64 11.83
C GLY A 171 -4.05 -5.41 12.96
N THR A 172 -3.42 -5.47 14.13
CA THR A 172 -4.00 -6.12 15.33
C THR A 172 -5.25 -5.44 15.87
N PHE A 173 -5.50 -4.18 15.50
CA PHE A 173 -6.69 -3.44 15.91
C PHE A 173 -7.98 -4.15 15.47
N SER A 174 -8.05 -4.62 14.24
CA SER A 174 -9.23 -5.32 13.71
C SER A 174 -9.55 -6.63 14.46
N ILE A 175 -8.53 -7.25 15.07
CA ILE A 175 -8.70 -8.47 15.87
C ILE A 175 -9.11 -8.13 17.31
N ARG A 176 -8.50 -7.07 17.89
CA ARG A 176 -8.76 -6.68 19.29
C ARG A 176 -10.07 -5.92 19.47
N TYR A 177 -10.50 -5.20 18.45
CA TYR A 177 -11.71 -4.37 18.46
C TYR A 177 -12.58 -4.64 17.22
N PRO A 178 -13.06 -5.89 17.04
CA PRO A 178 -13.72 -6.31 15.80
C PRO A 178 -14.99 -5.51 15.49
N ASP A 179 -15.78 -5.14 16.49
CA ASP A 179 -17.02 -4.40 16.29
C ASP A 179 -16.74 -2.99 15.77
N VAL A 180 -15.74 -2.30 16.35
CA VAL A 180 -15.34 -0.96 15.92
C VAL A 180 -14.75 -1.02 14.51
N SER A 181 -13.87 -1.98 14.26
CA SER A 181 -13.26 -2.23 12.94
C SER A 181 -14.33 -2.48 11.87
N THR A 182 -15.32 -3.29 12.19
CA THR A 182 -16.44 -3.59 11.29
C THR A 182 -17.28 -2.33 11.01
N ALA A 183 -17.62 -1.56 12.03
CA ALA A 183 -18.38 -0.30 11.85
C ALA A 183 -17.64 0.71 10.96
N MET A 184 -16.30 0.78 11.07
CA MET A 184 -15.47 1.62 10.20
C MET A 184 -15.48 1.14 8.75
N ALA A 185 -15.45 -0.17 8.51
CA ALA A 185 -15.56 -0.73 7.17
C ALA A 185 -16.96 -0.51 6.57
N ASP A 186 -18.02 -0.62 7.39
CA ASP A 186 -19.39 -0.33 6.98
C ASP A 186 -19.58 1.14 6.58
N ASP A 187 -18.98 2.08 7.33
CA ASP A 187 -18.97 3.50 6.96
C ASP A 187 -18.30 3.76 5.60
N LYS A 188 -17.23 3.00 5.27
CA LYS A 188 -16.60 3.06 3.95
C LYS A 188 -17.50 2.51 2.85
N LEU A 189 -18.14 1.38 3.07
CA LEU A 189 -19.06 0.80 2.09
C LEU A 189 -20.27 1.70 1.87
N ALA A 190 -20.81 2.30 2.94
CA ALA A 190 -21.88 3.30 2.83
C ALA A 190 -21.45 4.51 2.00
N SER A 191 -20.20 4.99 2.18
CA SER A 191 -19.66 6.06 1.32
C SER A 191 -19.54 5.63 -0.14
N ALA A 192 -19.04 4.40 -0.40
CA ALA A 192 -18.93 3.86 -1.75
C ALA A 192 -20.31 3.72 -2.44
N ALA A 193 -21.33 3.35 -1.71
CA ALA A 193 -22.70 3.21 -2.23
C ALA A 193 -23.35 4.54 -2.67
N THR A 194 -22.80 5.69 -2.27
CA THR A 194 -23.30 7.03 -2.69
C THR A 194 -22.75 7.53 -4.02
N ILE A 195 -21.82 6.79 -4.60
CA ILE A 195 -21.19 7.14 -5.89
C ILE A 195 -21.41 6.06 -6.92
N SER A 196 -21.32 6.42 -8.20
CA SER A 196 -21.57 5.48 -9.32
C SER A 196 -20.41 4.54 -9.61
N ALA A 197 -19.33 4.56 -8.82
CA ALA A 197 -18.15 3.73 -9.07
C ALA A 197 -18.38 2.28 -8.60
N ALA A 198 -18.27 1.34 -9.53
CA ALA A 198 -18.33 -0.10 -9.23
C ALA A 198 -17.04 -0.63 -8.59
N THR A 199 -15.96 0.14 -8.65
CA THR A 199 -14.63 -0.24 -8.13
C THR A 199 -14.12 0.80 -7.13
N VAL A 200 -13.61 0.33 -5.99
CA VAL A 200 -12.85 1.14 -5.04
C VAL A 200 -11.39 0.67 -5.05
N ALA A 201 -10.48 1.57 -5.38
CA ALA A 201 -9.04 1.33 -5.36
C ALA A 201 -8.39 1.85 -4.07
N SER A 202 -7.34 1.19 -3.62
CA SER A 202 -6.47 1.67 -2.54
C SER A 202 -5.02 1.22 -2.77
N ALA A 203 -4.05 2.01 -2.32
CA ALA A 203 -2.63 1.68 -2.39
C ALA A 203 -2.12 0.88 -1.17
N ASP A 204 -3.01 0.28 -0.39
CA ASP A 204 -2.63 -0.50 0.79
C ASP A 204 -3.36 -1.84 0.83
N PRO A 205 -2.62 -2.98 0.76
CA PRO A 205 -3.22 -4.33 0.80
C PRO A 205 -4.08 -4.59 2.05
N GLY A 206 -3.74 -3.97 3.19
CA GLY A 206 -4.53 -4.10 4.42
C GLY A 206 -5.88 -3.42 4.30
N CYS A 207 -5.95 -2.24 3.69
CA CYS A 207 -7.21 -1.55 3.41
C CYS A 207 -8.06 -2.32 2.39
N VAL A 208 -7.43 -2.82 1.31
CA VAL A 208 -8.12 -3.64 0.31
C VAL A 208 -8.75 -4.86 0.97
N MET A 209 -7.98 -5.63 1.73
CA MET A 209 -8.47 -6.83 2.43
C MET A 209 -9.63 -6.52 3.38
N GLN A 210 -9.54 -5.43 4.15
CA GLN A 210 -10.55 -5.06 5.14
C GLN A 210 -11.88 -4.68 4.49
N ILE A 211 -11.83 -3.80 3.47
CA ILE A 211 -13.03 -3.28 2.82
C ILE A 211 -13.65 -4.37 1.91
N GLU A 212 -12.82 -5.10 1.15
CA GLU A 212 -13.27 -6.18 0.27
C GLU A 212 -13.90 -7.33 1.08
N GLY A 213 -13.23 -7.78 2.14
CA GLY A 213 -13.76 -8.84 3.00
C GLY A 213 -15.09 -8.45 3.65
N ARG A 214 -15.28 -7.17 4.01
CA ARG A 214 -16.57 -6.69 4.50
C ARG A 214 -17.61 -6.62 3.38
N ALA A 215 -17.25 -6.08 2.21
CA ALA A 215 -18.12 -5.98 1.03
C ALA A 215 -18.66 -7.36 0.63
N SER A 216 -17.79 -8.36 0.54
CA SER A 216 -18.14 -9.75 0.25
C SER A 216 -19.12 -10.32 1.29
N ARG A 217 -18.88 -10.09 2.58
CA ARG A 217 -19.73 -10.61 3.67
C ARG A 217 -21.15 -10.02 3.67
N VAL A 218 -21.29 -8.75 3.28
CA VAL A 218 -22.62 -8.08 3.25
C VAL A 218 -23.26 -8.06 1.87
N GLY A 219 -22.60 -8.59 0.84
CA GLY A 219 -23.10 -8.59 -0.52
C GLY A 219 -23.20 -7.19 -1.14
N ALA A 220 -22.24 -6.30 -0.85
CA ALA A 220 -22.32 -4.90 -1.24
C ALA A 220 -22.14 -4.65 -2.76
N GLY A 221 -21.77 -5.65 -3.55
CA GLY A 221 -21.65 -5.54 -5.01
C GLY A 221 -20.54 -4.61 -5.52
N VAL A 222 -19.68 -4.08 -4.65
CA VAL A 222 -18.53 -3.23 -5.00
C VAL A 222 -17.27 -4.07 -5.09
N ARG A 223 -16.49 -3.87 -6.14
CA ARG A 223 -15.15 -4.46 -6.30
C ARG A 223 -14.14 -3.60 -5.54
N VAL A 224 -13.33 -4.21 -4.66
CA VAL A 224 -12.27 -3.49 -3.94
C VAL A 224 -10.92 -4.08 -4.32
N VAL A 225 -10.03 -3.27 -4.88
CA VAL A 225 -8.76 -3.75 -5.43
C VAL A 225 -7.59 -2.84 -5.09
N HIS A 226 -6.39 -3.36 -5.29
CA HIS A 226 -5.19 -2.56 -5.16
C HIS A 226 -5.04 -1.59 -6.36
N LEU A 227 -4.51 -0.39 -6.09
CA LEU A 227 -4.19 0.61 -7.12
C LEU A 227 -3.43 0.00 -8.31
N ALA A 228 -2.39 -0.80 -8.02
CA ALA A 228 -1.58 -1.44 -9.06
C ALA A 228 -2.40 -2.33 -10.01
N THR A 229 -3.47 -2.95 -9.53
CA THR A 229 -4.35 -3.81 -10.35
C THR A 229 -5.13 -2.96 -11.35
N VAL A 230 -5.74 -1.85 -10.91
CA VAL A 230 -6.44 -0.93 -11.82
C VAL A 230 -5.51 -0.41 -12.90
N LEU A 231 -4.31 0.03 -12.53
CA LEU A 231 -3.33 0.56 -13.49
C LEU A 231 -2.82 -0.51 -14.46
N ALA A 232 -2.63 -1.75 -13.99
CA ALA A 232 -2.14 -2.83 -14.83
C ALA A 232 -3.20 -3.39 -15.80
N GLU A 233 -4.48 -3.16 -15.54
CA GLU A 233 -5.58 -3.47 -16.46
C GLU A 233 -5.55 -2.57 -17.71
N ALA A 234 -4.87 -1.43 -17.65
CA ALA A 234 -4.68 -0.52 -18.77
C ALA A 234 -3.42 -0.79 -19.62
N LEU A 235 -2.55 -1.75 -19.21
CA LEU A 235 -1.36 -2.18 -19.96
C LEU A 235 -1.69 -3.25 -20.99
#